data_af51e939e1150e9181aed1a29ac882c5
#
_entry.id   af51e939e1150e9181aed1a29ac882c5
#
_cell.length_a   1.000
_cell.length_b   1.000
_cell.length_c   1.000
_cell.angle_alpha   90.00
_cell.angle_beta   90.00
_cell.angle_gamma   90.00
#
_symmetry.space_group_name_H-M   'P 1'
#
loop_
_entity.id
_entity.type
_entity.pdbx_description
1 polymer ?
#
loop_
_entity_poly.entity_id
_entity_poly.type
_entity_poly.pdbx_seq_one_letter_code
_entity_poly.pdbx_strand_id
1 'polypeptide(L)'
;MYPFLLSSPVIWIGSQYPIWNPTGAAWHEIPFEKRPMVQVARAPFTRERWTHVAFTVENVNDKTRPQAGRLYIDGKLQGSIERWNLTFDWDPARVLLVLGAAYVGHIDDLAVFDRPLTPAEVELLFRLRGGARELYP
;
A
#
# COMPACT_ATOMS: atom_id res chain seq x y z
N MET A 1 17.28 15.35 -13.35
CA MET A 1 16.05 14.86 -14.02
C MET A 1 15.87 13.41 -13.59
N TYR A 2 15.03 13.16 -12.60
CA TYR A 2 14.76 11.80 -12.14
C TYR A 2 13.85 11.14 -13.16
N PRO A 3 14.17 9.95 -13.67
CA PRO A 3 13.19 9.18 -14.41
C PRO A 3 12.12 8.75 -13.41
N PHE A 4 11.01 9.45 -13.40
CA PHE A 4 9.82 8.97 -12.74
C PHE A 4 9.46 7.64 -13.40
N LEU A 5 9.67 6.56 -12.66
CA LEU A 5 9.08 5.27 -12.98
C LEU A 5 7.56 5.40 -12.72
N LEU A 6 6.88 6.07 -13.64
CA LEU A 6 5.43 6.27 -13.67
C LEU A 6 4.63 4.97 -13.83
N SER A 7 5.29 3.82 -13.70
CA SER A 7 4.73 2.58 -14.20
C SER A 7 4.53 1.48 -13.17
N SER A 8 4.98 1.66 -11.95
CA SER A 8 4.79 0.60 -10.93
C SER A 8 4.13 1.16 -9.69
N PRO A 9 3.00 0.58 -9.25
CA PRO A 9 2.45 0.95 -7.97
C PRO A 9 3.47 0.58 -6.90
N VAL A 10 3.86 1.57 -6.14
CA VAL A 10 4.71 1.42 -4.98
C VAL A 10 3.85 1.82 -3.79
N ILE A 11 3.64 0.90 -2.88
CA ILE A 11 3.05 1.21 -1.59
C ILE A 11 4.18 1.33 -0.60
N TRP A 12 4.28 2.51 -0.05
CA TRP A 12 5.21 2.81 1.02
C TRP A 12 4.45 3.02 2.31
N ILE A 13 4.86 2.28 3.34
CA ILE A 13 4.44 2.53 4.71
C ILE A 13 5.65 3.05 5.46
N GLY A 14 5.68 4.33 5.70
CA GLY A 14 6.77 4.87 6.48
C GLY A 14 6.38 6.21 7.06
N SER A 15 6.22 6.26 8.37
CA SER A 15 5.96 7.51 9.06
C SER A 15 7.23 8.16 9.57
N GLN A 16 8.28 7.41 9.77
CA GLN A 16 9.50 7.91 10.39
C GLN A 16 10.72 7.42 9.63
N TYR A 17 11.13 8.22 8.67
CA TYR A 17 12.35 7.99 7.90
C TYR A 17 13.56 7.59 8.77
N PRO A 18 13.80 8.17 9.97
CA PRO A 18 14.90 7.76 10.84
C PRO A 18 14.79 6.36 11.43
N ILE A 19 13.59 5.78 11.56
CA ILE A 19 13.41 4.46 12.16
C ILE A 19 13.89 3.35 11.24
N TRP A 20 13.56 3.42 9.96
CA TRP A 20 13.96 2.40 8.99
C TRP A 20 15.26 2.75 8.25
N ASN A 21 15.68 4.02 8.30
CA ASN A 21 16.93 4.51 7.72
C ASN A 21 17.78 5.22 8.79
N PRO A 22 18.28 4.51 9.81
CA PRO A 22 19.01 5.10 10.92
C PRO A 22 20.33 5.73 10.49
N THR A 23 20.88 5.34 9.35
CA THR A 23 22.12 5.90 8.79
C THR A 23 21.93 7.25 8.12
N GLY A 24 20.67 7.65 7.85
CA GLY A 24 20.37 8.86 7.09
C GLY A 24 20.82 8.83 5.63
N ALA A 25 21.13 7.64 5.08
CA ALA A 25 21.53 7.49 3.69
C ALA A 25 20.46 8.03 2.74
N ALA A 26 20.88 8.56 1.60
CA ALA A 26 19.92 9.02 0.60
C ALA A 26 19.09 7.85 0.05
N TRP A 27 17.82 8.11 -0.28
CA TRP A 27 16.89 7.07 -0.73
C TRP A 27 17.46 6.18 -1.85
N HIS A 28 18.13 6.77 -2.81
CA HIS A 28 18.70 6.05 -3.96
C HIS A 28 19.93 5.19 -3.61
N GLU A 29 20.57 5.45 -2.45
CA GLU A 29 21.71 4.69 -1.95
C GLU A 29 21.30 3.44 -1.15
N ILE A 30 20.02 3.38 -0.73
CA ILE A 30 19.51 2.26 0.04
C ILE A 30 19.15 1.13 -0.92
N PRO A 31 19.70 -0.09 -0.77
CA PRO A 31 19.30 -1.24 -1.57
C PRO A 31 17.78 -1.46 -1.48
N PHE A 32 17.17 -1.83 -2.60
CA PHE A 32 15.72 -1.97 -2.71
C PHE A 32 15.13 -2.92 -1.65
N GLU A 33 15.75 -4.04 -1.42
CA GLU A 33 15.38 -5.08 -0.46
C GLU A 33 15.46 -4.61 1.01
N LYS A 34 16.10 -3.48 1.25
CA LYS A 34 16.15 -2.82 2.56
C LYS A 34 15.13 -1.69 2.72
N ARG A 35 14.29 -1.46 1.71
CA ARG A 35 13.23 -0.44 1.77
C ARG A 35 11.91 -1.07 2.20
N PRO A 36 11.12 -0.40 3.06
CA PRO A 36 9.81 -0.89 3.47
C PRO A 36 8.76 -0.68 2.36
N MET A 37 8.92 -1.39 1.25
CA MET A 37 8.05 -1.22 0.10
C MET A 37 7.86 -2.53 -0.66
N VAL A 38 6.69 -2.69 -1.26
CA VAL A 38 6.41 -3.72 -2.25
C VAL A 38 6.46 -3.08 -3.63
N GLN A 39 7.24 -3.66 -4.53
CA GLN A 39 7.30 -3.24 -5.91
C GLN A 39 6.65 -4.28 -6.81
N VAL A 40 5.83 -3.81 -7.74
CA VAL A 40 5.25 -4.65 -8.78
C VAL A 40 6.15 -4.60 -10.01
N ALA A 41 6.53 -5.76 -10.54
CA ALA A 41 7.50 -5.88 -11.64
C ALA A 41 7.03 -5.21 -12.95
N ARG A 42 5.71 -5.14 -13.16
CA ARG A 42 5.11 -4.47 -14.33
C ARG A 42 3.96 -3.59 -13.87
N ALA A 43 3.85 -2.41 -14.46
CA ALA A 43 2.72 -1.54 -14.23
C ALA A 43 1.41 -2.26 -14.59
N PRO A 44 0.47 -2.39 -13.64
CA PRO A 44 -0.80 -3.07 -13.89
C PRO A 44 -1.83 -2.17 -14.57
N PHE A 45 -1.56 -0.86 -14.64
CA PHE A 45 -2.50 0.15 -15.11
C PHE A 45 -2.45 0.27 -16.63
N THR A 46 -3.62 0.23 -17.27
CA THR A 46 -3.80 0.49 -18.70
C THR A 46 -4.95 1.48 -18.89
N ARG A 47 -5.12 2.01 -20.11
CA ARG A 47 -6.24 2.90 -20.45
C ARG A 47 -7.55 2.15 -20.66
N GLU A 48 -7.46 0.84 -20.91
CA GLU A 48 -8.60 0.05 -21.39
C GLU A 48 -9.35 -0.67 -20.26
N ARG A 49 -8.78 -0.69 -19.03
CA ARG A 49 -9.40 -1.42 -17.93
C ARG A 49 -9.13 -0.79 -16.57
N TRP A 50 -10.07 -1.00 -15.67
CA TRP A 50 -9.88 -0.75 -14.26
C TRP A 50 -8.96 -1.80 -13.62
N THR A 51 -8.14 -1.36 -12.71
CA THR A 51 -7.28 -2.24 -11.92
C THR A 51 -7.66 -2.09 -10.45
N HIS A 52 -8.02 -3.19 -9.82
CA HIS A 52 -8.28 -3.22 -8.40
C HIS A 52 -6.95 -3.23 -7.62
N VAL A 53 -6.81 -2.31 -6.69
CA VAL A 53 -5.64 -2.23 -5.80
C VAL A 53 -6.14 -2.31 -4.37
N ALA A 54 -5.61 -3.24 -3.60
CA ALA A 54 -5.86 -3.32 -2.17
C ALA A 54 -4.54 -3.37 -1.40
N PHE A 55 -4.56 -2.72 -0.26
CA PHE A 55 -3.45 -2.70 0.68
C PHE A 55 -3.95 -3.02 2.07
N THR A 56 -3.36 -4.00 2.72
CA THR A 56 -3.71 -4.39 4.08
C THR A 56 -2.52 -4.20 5.01
N VAL A 57 -2.80 -3.74 6.23
CA VAL A 57 -1.78 -3.58 7.28
C VAL A 57 -2.26 -4.29 8.53
N GLU A 58 -1.42 -5.14 9.09
CA GLU A 58 -1.71 -5.93 10.28
C GLU A 58 -0.88 -5.48 11.48
N ASN A 59 -1.49 -5.53 12.65
CA ASN A 59 -0.82 -5.35 13.95
C ASN A 59 -0.04 -4.03 14.07
N VAL A 60 -0.53 -2.97 13.44
CA VAL A 60 0.02 -1.62 13.61
C VAL A 60 0.06 -1.26 15.09
N ASN A 61 1.18 -0.68 15.56
CA ASN A 61 1.42 -0.33 16.96
C ASN A 61 1.45 -1.51 17.95
N ASP A 62 1.32 -2.74 17.50
CA ASP A 62 1.42 -3.91 18.34
C ASP A 62 2.85 -4.48 18.31
N LYS A 63 3.60 -4.23 19.37
CA LYS A 63 4.98 -4.73 19.52
C LYS A 63 5.07 -6.21 19.87
N THR A 64 3.95 -6.85 20.19
CA THR A 64 3.90 -8.25 20.63
C THR A 64 3.60 -9.22 19.51
N ARG A 65 3.04 -8.75 18.41
CA ARG A 65 2.68 -9.53 17.23
C ARG A 65 3.46 -9.11 15.99
N PRO A 66 3.76 -10.03 15.08
CA PRO A 66 4.36 -9.68 13.80
C PRO A 66 3.51 -8.67 13.04
N GLN A 67 4.14 -7.59 12.59
CA GLN A 67 3.49 -6.58 11.77
C GLN A 67 3.74 -6.90 10.30
N ALA A 68 2.73 -6.70 9.46
CA ALA A 68 2.84 -6.94 8.03
C ALA A 68 2.00 -5.97 7.22
N GLY A 69 2.53 -5.57 6.07
CA GLY A 69 1.79 -4.87 5.03
C GLY A 69 1.75 -5.74 3.77
N ARG A 70 0.60 -5.84 3.09
CA ARG A 70 0.44 -6.64 1.86
C ARG A 70 -0.20 -5.83 0.76
N LEU A 71 0.35 -5.95 -0.44
CA LEU A 71 -0.18 -5.34 -1.65
C LEU A 71 -0.85 -6.40 -2.51
N TYR A 72 -2.06 -6.10 -2.94
CA TYR A 72 -2.84 -6.93 -3.87
C TYR A 72 -3.19 -6.13 -5.12
N ILE A 73 -3.09 -6.78 -6.27
CA ILE A 73 -3.54 -6.27 -7.56
C ILE A 73 -4.50 -7.28 -8.17
N ASP A 74 -5.69 -6.83 -8.57
CA ASP A 74 -6.73 -7.67 -9.15
C ASP A 74 -6.99 -8.93 -8.28
N GLY A 75 -7.11 -8.72 -6.96
CA GLY A 75 -7.34 -9.78 -5.96
C GLY A 75 -6.12 -10.65 -5.63
N LYS A 76 -4.97 -10.48 -6.30
CA LYS A 76 -3.79 -11.33 -6.14
C LYS A 76 -2.69 -10.65 -5.36
N LEU A 77 -2.13 -11.36 -4.38
CA LEU A 77 -0.98 -10.88 -3.62
C LEU A 77 0.24 -10.65 -4.54
N GLN A 78 0.81 -9.45 -4.44
CA GLN A 78 2.02 -9.06 -5.18
C GLN A 78 3.27 -9.14 -4.30
N GLY A 79 3.12 -8.96 -3.02
CA GLY A 79 4.21 -9.03 -2.06
C GLY A 79 3.80 -8.52 -0.70
N SER A 80 4.69 -8.70 0.26
CA SER A 80 4.50 -8.26 1.64
C SER A 80 5.72 -7.50 2.16
N ILE A 81 5.47 -6.65 3.14
CA ILE A 81 6.48 -6.03 3.99
C ILE A 81 6.30 -6.69 5.35
N GLU A 82 7.29 -7.45 5.78
CA GLU A 82 7.26 -8.18 7.05
C GLU A 82 8.43 -7.79 7.93
N ARG A 83 8.29 -8.01 9.24
CA ARG A 83 9.35 -7.73 10.23
C ARG A 83 9.76 -6.27 10.32
N TRP A 84 8.87 -5.36 9.97
CA TRP A 84 9.06 -3.93 10.15
C TRP A 84 8.41 -3.49 11.46
N ASN A 85 9.06 -2.57 12.14
CA ASN A 85 8.43 -1.90 13.27
C ASN A 85 7.49 -0.81 12.73
N LEU A 86 6.23 -1.19 12.47
CA LEU A 86 5.17 -0.28 12.05
C LEU A 86 4.55 0.40 13.27
N THR A 87 5.36 1.14 14.01
CA THR A 87 4.88 1.94 15.11
C THR A 87 4.61 3.35 14.60
N PHE A 88 3.35 3.74 14.66
CA PHE A 88 2.88 5.05 14.29
C PHE A 88 2.43 5.81 15.53
N ASP A 89 3.20 6.81 15.91
CA ASP A 89 2.89 7.74 17.01
C ASP A 89 2.34 9.03 16.39
N TRP A 90 1.18 8.90 15.76
CA TRP A 90 0.53 10.02 15.08
C TRP A 90 -0.59 10.58 15.93
N ASP A 91 -0.73 11.89 15.94
CA ASP A 91 -1.96 12.55 16.32
C ASP A 91 -3.00 12.34 15.18
N PRO A 92 -4.07 11.55 15.40
CA PRO A 92 -5.05 11.27 14.34
C PRO A 92 -5.68 12.54 13.75
N ALA A 93 -5.76 13.61 14.52
CA ALA A 93 -6.29 14.89 14.03
C ALA A 93 -5.36 15.60 13.02
N ARG A 94 -4.13 15.13 12.90
CA ARG A 94 -3.09 15.73 12.02
C ARG A 94 -2.63 14.78 10.90
N VAL A 95 -3.29 13.63 10.75
CA VAL A 95 -2.98 12.66 9.71
C VAL A 95 -3.66 13.05 8.41
N LEU A 96 -2.92 13.02 7.33
CA LEU A 96 -3.42 13.21 5.98
C LEU A 96 -3.15 11.95 5.15
N LEU A 97 -4.20 11.39 4.57
CA LEU A 97 -4.08 10.33 3.57
C LEU A 97 -4.02 10.97 2.18
N VAL A 98 -2.91 10.80 1.49
CA VAL A 98 -2.73 11.31 0.13
C VAL A 98 -2.76 10.14 -0.85
N LEU A 99 -3.74 10.15 -1.74
CA LEU A 99 -3.86 9.19 -2.83
C LEU A 99 -3.48 9.85 -4.15
N GLY A 100 -2.73 9.11 -4.96
CA GLY A 100 -2.44 9.54 -6.33
C GLY A 100 -1.52 10.76 -6.46
N ALA A 101 -0.68 11.08 -5.48
CA ALA A 101 0.17 12.28 -5.48
C ALA A 101 1.05 12.42 -6.74
N ALA A 102 1.39 11.31 -7.40
CA ALA A 102 2.14 11.28 -8.66
C ALA A 102 1.46 10.39 -9.72
N TYR A 103 0.16 10.19 -9.58
CA TYR A 103 -0.64 9.35 -10.47
C TYR A 103 -1.42 10.22 -11.45
N VAL A 104 -1.41 9.85 -12.72
CA VAL A 104 -2.24 10.46 -13.76
C VAL A 104 -3.23 9.41 -14.26
N GLY A 105 -4.49 9.59 -13.93
CA GLY A 105 -5.54 8.63 -14.28
C GLY A 105 -6.82 8.87 -13.47
N HIS A 106 -7.70 7.91 -13.48
CA HIS A 106 -8.94 7.92 -12.72
C HIS A 106 -8.83 7.01 -11.50
N ILE A 107 -9.39 7.42 -10.39
CA ILE A 107 -9.55 6.64 -9.16
C ILE A 107 -11.04 6.59 -8.87
N ASP A 108 -11.56 5.41 -8.60
CA ASP A 108 -12.96 5.18 -8.25
C ASP A 108 -13.07 4.11 -7.15
N ASP A 109 -14.23 4.00 -6.52
CA ASP A 109 -14.57 3.01 -5.51
C ASP A 109 -13.57 2.92 -4.33
N LEU A 110 -13.16 4.08 -3.79
CA LEU A 110 -12.31 4.09 -2.62
C LEU A 110 -13.05 3.60 -1.38
N ALA A 111 -12.50 2.58 -0.73
CA ALA A 111 -12.99 2.06 0.55
C ALA A 111 -11.84 1.95 1.57
N VAL A 112 -12.15 2.27 2.82
CA VAL A 112 -11.24 2.12 3.96
C VAL A 112 -11.92 1.25 5.01
N PHE A 113 -11.20 0.25 5.49
CA PHE A 113 -11.69 -0.71 6.50
C PHE A 113 -10.93 -0.49 7.81
N ASP A 114 -11.60 -0.69 8.92
CA ASP A 114 -11.06 -0.57 10.28
C ASP A 114 -10.24 -1.78 10.74
N ARG A 115 -10.14 -2.79 9.88
CA ARG A 115 -9.35 -4.00 10.08
C ARG A 115 -8.65 -4.45 8.80
N PRO A 116 -7.59 -5.24 8.90
CA PRO A 116 -7.00 -5.86 7.72
C PRO A 116 -8.00 -6.85 7.09
N LEU A 117 -8.13 -6.78 5.77
CA LEU A 117 -8.89 -7.77 5.02
C LEU A 117 -8.06 -9.04 4.83
N THR A 118 -8.72 -10.18 4.91
CA THR A 118 -8.14 -11.46 4.52
C THR A 118 -7.93 -11.54 3.00
N PRO A 119 -7.04 -12.42 2.49
CA PRO A 119 -6.88 -12.62 1.06
C PRO A 119 -8.18 -12.98 0.34
N ALA A 120 -9.05 -13.76 0.97
CA ALA A 120 -10.35 -14.15 0.42
C ALA A 120 -11.30 -12.95 0.30
N GLU A 121 -11.30 -12.06 1.28
CA GLU A 121 -12.09 -10.83 1.24
C GLU A 121 -11.57 -9.85 0.17
N VAL A 122 -10.26 -9.74 0.00
CA VAL A 122 -9.67 -8.94 -1.09
C VAL A 122 -10.06 -9.50 -2.45
N GLU A 123 -10.04 -10.82 -2.62
CA GLU A 123 -10.49 -11.46 -3.85
C GLU A 123 -11.99 -11.26 -4.09
N LEU A 124 -12.80 -11.32 -3.04
CA LEU A 124 -14.24 -11.04 -3.12
C LEU A 124 -14.49 -9.60 -3.60
N LEU A 125 -13.82 -8.61 -3.00
CA LEU A 125 -13.92 -7.21 -3.42
C LEU A 125 -13.57 -7.02 -4.90
N PHE A 126 -12.51 -7.66 -5.36
CA PHE A 126 -12.13 -7.60 -6.78
C PHE A 126 -13.23 -8.13 -7.71
N ARG A 127 -14.04 -9.10 -7.26
CA ARG A 127 -15.10 -9.73 -8.06
C ARG A 127 -16.42 -8.95 -8.04
N LEU A 128 -16.58 -7.96 -7.18
CA LEU A 128 -17.79 -7.13 -7.11
C LEU A 128 -17.90 -6.27 -8.37
N ARG A 129 -18.96 -6.45 -9.13
CA ARG A 129 -19.18 -5.72 -10.39
C ARG A 129 -19.53 -4.25 -10.19
N GLY A 130 -20.23 -3.97 -9.11
CA GLY A 130 -20.65 -2.62 -8.70
C GLY A 130 -19.69 -1.96 -7.72
N GLY A 131 -18.51 -2.57 -7.46
CA GLY A 131 -17.50 -2.04 -6.56
C GLY A 131 -17.90 -2.13 -5.07
N ALA A 132 -17.19 -1.42 -4.22
CA ALA A 132 -17.37 -1.46 -2.77
C ALA A 132 -18.77 -1.05 -2.28
N ARG A 133 -19.54 -0.30 -3.08
CA ARG A 133 -20.95 0.07 -2.77
C ARG A 133 -21.87 -1.13 -2.64
N GLU A 134 -21.55 -2.29 -3.22
CA GLU A 134 -22.35 -3.50 -3.05
C GLU A 134 -22.28 -4.07 -1.62
N LEU A 135 -21.30 -3.64 -0.84
CA LEU A 135 -21.17 -4.03 0.58
C LEU A 135 -22.15 -3.26 1.50
N TYR A 136 -22.68 -2.16 1.02
CA TYR A 136 -23.55 -1.25 1.78
C TYR A 136 -24.81 -0.92 0.94
N PRO A 137 -25.76 -1.86 0.85
CA PRO A 137 -26.99 -1.67 0.09
C PRO A 137 -27.91 -0.58 0.68
#